data_ca849140b825457748ba0b031db1cb5b
#
_entry.id   ca849140b825457748ba0b031db1cb5b
#
_cell.length_a   1.000
_cell.length_b   1.000
_cell.length_c   1.000
_cell.angle_alpha   90.00
_cell.angle_beta   90.00
_cell.angle_gamma   90.00
#
_symmetry.space_group_name_H-M   'P 1'
#
loop_
_entity.id
_entity.type
_entity.pdbx_description
1 polymer ?
#
loop_
_entity_poly.entity_id
_entity_poly.type
_entity_poly.pdbx_seq_one_letter_code
_entity_poly.pdbx_strand_id
1 'polypeptide(L)'
;MLKGKTVVLAISGSIAAYKMANVARMLLKQHCDVEVLMTQNATQFINPITFESLTGHKCLVDTFDRNFQYSVEHVALAKRADVVLVAPASANVIGKIANGIADDMLTTTIMACPCKKIVSPAMNHNMYHNPIVQDNIEKLKHFGYEIITPATGMLANGDIGDGRMPEESVLFEAVVKEIACEKDLACLLYTSPSPRDGATS
;
A
#
# COMPACT_ATOMS: atom_id res chain seq x y z
N MET A 1 19.40 -3.52 -0.06
CA MET A 1 19.14 -4.59 -1.02
C MET A 1 17.82 -5.24 -0.62
N LEU A 2 16.83 -5.24 -1.51
CA LEU A 2 15.45 -5.68 -1.18
C LEU A 2 15.22 -7.18 -1.34
N LYS A 3 16.27 -7.94 -1.62
CA LYS A 3 16.21 -9.39 -1.83
C LYS A 3 15.61 -10.11 -0.62
N GLY A 4 14.57 -10.91 -0.87
CA GLY A 4 13.88 -11.69 0.15
C GLY A 4 12.85 -10.89 0.98
N LYS A 5 12.57 -9.65 0.59
CA LYS A 5 11.51 -8.84 1.17
C LYS A 5 10.19 -9.05 0.43
N THR A 6 9.11 -9.23 1.17
CA THR A 6 7.77 -9.41 0.62
C THR A 6 7.02 -8.09 0.61
N VAL A 7 6.67 -7.63 -0.58
CA VAL A 7 5.87 -6.43 -0.82
C VAL A 7 4.47 -6.82 -1.27
N VAL A 8 3.46 -6.35 -0.55
CA VAL A 8 2.06 -6.56 -0.93
C VAL A 8 1.55 -5.33 -1.66
N LEU A 9 1.15 -5.50 -2.92
CA LEU A 9 0.47 -4.47 -3.72
C LEU A 9 -1.04 -4.64 -3.61
N ALA A 10 -1.71 -3.72 -2.94
CA ALA A 10 -3.15 -3.71 -2.77
C ALA A 10 -3.79 -2.70 -3.73
N ILE A 11 -4.49 -3.20 -4.75
CA ILE A 11 -4.97 -2.43 -5.90
C ILE A 11 -6.48 -2.27 -5.82
N SER A 12 -6.98 -1.04 -5.76
CA SER A 12 -8.41 -0.75 -5.79
C SER A 12 -8.90 -0.23 -7.14
N GLY A 13 -10.23 -0.13 -7.31
CA GLY A 13 -10.86 0.27 -8.55
C GLY A 13 -10.61 1.73 -8.92
N SER A 14 -9.64 1.96 -9.79
CA SER A 14 -9.31 3.24 -10.39
C SER A 14 -8.63 3.01 -11.74
N ILE A 15 -8.81 3.95 -12.68
CA ILE A 15 -8.10 3.91 -13.96
C ILE A 15 -6.58 3.83 -13.76
N ALA A 16 -6.04 4.40 -12.69
CA ALA A 16 -4.60 4.39 -12.39
C ALA A 16 -4.06 2.97 -12.04
N ALA A 17 -4.91 1.95 -11.93
CA ALA A 17 -4.49 0.57 -11.64
C ALA A 17 -3.47 0.02 -12.65
N TYR A 18 -3.51 0.47 -13.93
CA TYR A 18 -2.54 0.04 -14.95
C TYR A 18 -1.09 0.36 -14.59
N LYS A 19 -0.84 1.45 -13.86
CA LYS A 19 0.50 1.86 -13.42
C LYS A 19 1.13 0.83 -12.49
N MET A 20 0.32 0.08 -11.76
CA MET A 20 0.82 -0.91 -10.78
C MET A 20 1.56 -2.07 -11.41
N ALA A 21 1.31 -2.38 -12.68
CA ALA A 21 2.10 -3.35 -13.42
C ALA A 21 3.58 -2.92 -13.56
N ASN A 22 3.83 -1.62 -13.76
CA ASN A 22 5.18 -1.07 -13.82
C ASN A 22 5.84 -1.08 -12.42
N VAL A 23 5.09 -0.70 -11.36
CA VAL A 23 5.60 -0.76 -9.98
C VAL A 23 5.98 -2.18 -9.60
N ALA A 24 5.13 -3.18 -9.91
CA ALA A 24 5.44 -4.59 -9.71
C ALA A 24 6.75 -4.99 -10.41
N ARG A 25 6.93 -4.61 -11.68
CA ARG A 25 8.19 -4.89 -12.42
C ARG A 25 9.41 -4.22 -11.80
N MET A 26 9.27 -2.99 -11.29
CA MET A 26 10.38 -2.30 -10.61
C MET A 26 10.79 -3.02 -9.33
N LEU A 27 9.84 -3.49 -8.52
CA LEU A 27 10.09 -4.25 -7.31
C LEU A 27 10.72 -5.63 -7.60
N LEU A 28 10.20 -6.35 -8.61
CA LEU A 28 10.76 -7.63 -9.04
C LEU A 28 12.21 -7.51 -9.52
N LYS A 29 12.58 -6.41 -10.22
CA LYS A 29 13.97 -6.11 -10.60
C LYS A 29 14.90 -5.92 -9.39
N GLN A 30 14.36 -5.57 -8.23
CA GLN A 30 15.10 -5.48 -6.97
C GLN A 30 15.09 -6.78 -6.17
N HIS A 31 14.58 -7.86 -6.78
CA HIS A 31 14.46 -9.18 -6.17
C HIS A 31 13.54 -9.24 -4.95
N CYS A 32 12.53 -8.36 -4.90
CA CYS A 32 11.43 -8.48 -3.96
C CYS A 32 10.53 -9.67 -4.34
N ASP A 33 9.94 -10.29 -3.33
CA ASP A 33 8.77 -11.13 -3.48
C ASP A 33 7.53 -10.23 -3.54
N VAL A 34 6.79 -10.26 -4.65
CA VAL A 34 5.66 -9.34 -4.88
C VAL A 34 4.35 -10.12 -4.92
N GLU A 35 3.49 -9.82 -3.96
CA GLU A 35 2.15 -10.37 -3.85
C GLU A 35 1.11 -9.31 -4.22
N VAL A 36 0.06 -9.71 -4.91
CA VAL A 36 -0.94 -8.76 -5.41
C VAL A 36 -2.33 -9.10 -4.90
N LEU A 37 -2.96 -8.09 -4.28
CA LEU A 37 -4.35 -8.11 -3.87
C LEU A 37 -5.13 -7.13 -4.74
N MET A 38 -6.31 -7.52 -5.20
CA MET A 38 -7.18 -6.64 -5.97
C MET A 38 -8.59 -6.63 -5.38
N THR A 39 -9.21 -5.45 -5.38
CA THR A 39 -10.67 -5.41 -5.17
C THR A 39 -11.39 -5.91 -6.43
N GLN A 40 -12.62 -6.39 -6.28
CA GLN A 40 -13.47 -6.79 -7.40
C GLN A 40 -13.65 -5.66 -8.43
N ASN A 41 -13.72 -4.40 -7.95
CA ASN A 41 -13.79 -3.24 -8.84
C ASN A 41 -12.47 -2.99 -9.59
N ALA A 42 -11.32 -3.36 -9.05
CA ALA A 42 -10.04 -3.20 -9.72
C ALA A 42 -9.95 -4.11 -10.97
N THR A 43 -10.56 -5.29 -10.92
CA THR A 43 -10.56 -6.23 -12.05
C THR A 43 -11.28 -5.71 -13.30
N GLN A 44 -12.12 -4.67 -13.16
CA GLN A 44 -12.75 -3.99 -14.27
C GLN A 44 -11.81 -3.04 -15.03
N PHE A 45 -10.69 -2.65 -14.43
CA PHE A 45 -9.69 -1.76 -15.03
C PHE A 45 -8.46 -2.50 -15.54
N ILE A 46 -8.06 -3.57 -14.87
CA ILE A 46 -6.93 -4.41 -15.24
C ILE A 46 -7.17 -5.85 -14.82
N ASN A 47 -6.85 -6.78 -15.72
CA ASN A 47 -7.09 -8.19 -15.45
C ASN A 47 -6.04 -8.76 -14.47
N PRO A 48 -6.44 -9.57 -13.47
CA PRO A 48 -5.53 -10.26 -12.54
C PRO A 48 -4.38 -11.02 -13.22
N ILE A 49 -4.63 -11.63 -14.37
CA ILE A 49 -3.62 -12.37 -15.16
C ILE A 49 -2.40 -11.51 -15.51
N THR A 50 -2.56 -10.19 -15.60
CA THR A 50 -1.43 -9.27 -15.84
C THR A 50 -0.41 -9.36 -14.72
N PHE A 51 -0.87 -9.39 -13.48
CA PHE A 51 0.00 -9.48 -12.31
C PHE A 51 0.50 -10.89 -12.08
N GLU A 52 -0.33 -11.91 -12.29
CA GLU A 52 0.07 -13.32 -12.21
C GLU A 52 1.21 -13.64 -13.18
N SER A 53 1.12 -13.15 -14.42
CA SER A 53 2.17 -13.31 -15.43
C SER A 53 3.46 -12.59 -15.07
N LEU A 54 3.40 -11.49 -14.31
CA LEU A 54 4.58 -10.72 -13.90
C LEU A 54 5.25 -11.32 -12.66
N THR A 55 4.46 -11.69 -11.66
CA THR A 55 4.96 -12.09 -10.34
C THR A 55 5.20 -13.60 -10.23
N GLY A 56 4.53 -14.40 -11.06
CA GLY A 56 4.47 -15.85 -10.91
C GLY A 56 3.58 -16.33 -9.75
N HIS A 57 2.91 -15.41 -9.06
CA HIS A 57 1.99 -15.68 -7.96
C HIS A 57 0.56 -15.41 -8.37
N LYS A 58 -0.38 -16.14 -7.75
CA LYS A 58 -1.81 -15.90 -7.93
C LYS A 58 -2.19 -14.53 -7.40
N CYS A 59 -2.95 -13.77 -8.19
CA CYS A 59 -3.53 -12.52 -7.75
C CYS A 59 -4.78 -12.80 -6.88
N LEU A 60 -4.78 -12.30 -5.65
CA LEU A 60 -5.84 -12.58 -4.68
C LEU A 60 -6.96 -11.53 -4.83
N VAL A 61 -8.16 -11.98 -5.20
CA VAL A 61 -9.34 -11.14 -5.41
C VAL A 61 -10.48 -11.52 -4.48
N ASP A 62 -10.79 -12.81 -4.41
CA ASP A 62 -11.92 -13.34 -3.65
C ASP A 62 -11.46 -13.96 -2.34
N THR A 63 -12.14 -13.62 -1.25
CA THR A 63 -11.88 -14.18 0.09
C THR A 63 -12.28 -15.65 0.18
N PHE A 64 -13.22 -16.10 -0.64
CA PHE A 64 -13.82 -17.44 -0.59
C PHE A 64 -13.57 -18.28 -1.84
N ASP A 65 -12.45 -18.05 -2.51
CA ASP A 65 -12.07 -18.91 -3.64
C ASP A 65 -11.87 -20.36 -3.17
N ARG A 66 -12.66 -21.28 -3.71
CA ARG A 66 -12.70 -22.70 -3.29
C ARG A 66 -11.50 -23.53 -3.74
N ASN A 67 -10.61 -22.98 -4.53
CA ASN A 67 -9.40 -23.67 -5.01
C ASN A 67 -8.23 -23.61 -4.01
N PHE A 68 -8.52 -23.38 -2.73
CA PHE A 68 -7.55 -23.21 -1.65
C PHE A 68 -7.05 -24.53 -1.08
N GLN A 69 -5.75 -24.61 -0.90
CA GLN A 69 -5.14 -25.50 0.05
C GLN A 69 -5.26 -24.88 1.45
N TYR A 70 -5.94 -25.52 2.34
CA TYR A 70 -6.15 -25.38 3.81
C TYR A 70 -5.45 -24.27 4.63
N SER A 71 -4.81 -23.25 4.04
CA SER A 71 -4.25 -22.10 4.75
C SER A 71 -5.12 -20.87 4.54
N VAL A 72 -5.39 -20.15 5.62
CA VAL A 72 -6.08 -18.86 5.56
C VAL A 72 -5.12 -17.87 4.90
N GLU A 73 -5.20 -17.71 3.57
CA GLU A 73 -4.22 -16.99 2.76
C GLU A 73 -3.95 -15.57 3.25
N HIS A 74 -5.00 -14.82 3.62
CA HIS A 74 -4.82 -13.46 4.15
C HIS A 74 -3.97 -13.44 5.44
N VAL A 75 -4.08 -14.47 6.30
CA VAL A 75 -3.26 -14.57 7.52
C VAL A 75 -1.83 -14.97 7.20
N ALA A 76 -1.65 -15.91 6.27
CA ALA A 76 -0.31 -16.34 5.86
C ALA A 76 0.44 -15.20 5.18
N LEU A 77 -0.24 -14.46 4.29
CA LEU A 77 0.31 -13.28 3.61
C LEU A 77 0.61 -12.15 4.60
N ALA A 78 -0.31 -11.87 5.53
CA ALA A 78 -0.12 -10.83 6.54
C ALA A 78 1.12 -11.07 7.42
N LYS A 79 1.45 -12.34 7.72
CA LYS A 79 2.62 -12.69 8.55
C LYS A 79 3.95 -12.51 7.82
N ARG A 80 4.00 -12.68 6.51
CA ARG A 80 5.23 -12.58 5.72
C ARG A 80 5.46 -11.23 5.05
N ALA A 81 4.43 -10.37 5.00
CA ALA A 81 4.52 -9.05 4.42
C ALA A 81 5.47 -8.14 5.21
N ASP A 82 6.46 -7.56 4.54
CA ASP A 82 7.34 -6.53 5.09
C ASP A 82 6.74 -5.13 4.94
N VAL A 83 5.98 -4.88 3.88
CA VAL A 83 5.26 -3.63 3.63
C VAL A 83 4.05 -3.87 2.74
N VAL A 84 3.00 -3.06 2.95
CA VAL A 84 1.81 -3.02 2.09
C VAL A 84 1.74 -1.67 1.40
N LEU A 85 1.65 -1.65 0.07
CA LEU A 85 1.36 -0.47 -0.74
C LEU A 85 -0.08 -0.55 -1.26
N VAL A 86 -0.94 0.32 -0.78
CA VAL A 86 -2.32 0.48 -1.26
C VAL A 86 -2.33 1.53 -2.36
N ALA A 87 -2.27 1.11 -3.60
CA ALA A 87 -2.19 2.00 -4.77
C ALA A 87 -2.81 1.32 -6.01
N PRO A 88 -3.67 2.01 -6.74
CA PRO A 88 -4.38 3.21 -6.33
C PRO A 88 -5.32 2.95 -5.13
N ALA A 89 -5.45 3.91 -4.22
CA ALA A 89 -6.39 3.84 -3.12
C ALA A 89 -7.62 4.71 -3.42
N SER A 90 -8.75 4.08 -3.72
CA SER A 90 -10.03 4.77 -3.91
C SER A 90 -10.60 5.28 -2.59
N ALA A 91 -11.49 6.27 -2.64
CA ALA A 91 -12.21 6.76 -1.46
C ALA A 91 -12.91 5.64 -0.68
N ASN A 92 -13.46 4.63 -1.40
CA ASN A 92 -14.10 3.47 -0.79
C ASN A 92 -13.11 2.67 0.07
N VAL A 93 -11.95 2.33 -0.46
CA VAL A 93 -10.94 1.55 0.28
C VAL A 93 -10.37 2.35 1.44
N ILE A 94 -10.08 3.65 1.25
CA ILE A 94 -9.65 4.55 2.33
C ILE A 94 -10.69 4.58 3.45
N GLY A 95 -11.96 4.77 3.11
CA GLY A 95 -13.06 4.78 4.08
C GLY A 95 -13.20 3.46 4.83
N LYS A 96 -13.11 2.32 4.15
CA LYS A 96 -13.17 0.99 4.77
C LYS A 96 -12.02 0.79 5.77
N ILE A 97 -10.77 1.01 5.34
CA ILE A 97 -9.59 0.81 6.20
C ILE A 97 -9.65 1.76 7.41
N ALA A 98 -9.98 3.04 7.20
CA ALA A 98 -10.07 4.03 8.27
C ALA A 98 -11.13 3.69 9.33
N ASN A 99 -12.17 2.95 8.97
CA ASN A 99 -13.26 2.57 9.87
C ASN A 99 -13.25 1.07 10.26
N GLY A 100 -12.17 0.34 9.94
CA GLY A 100 -12.02 -1.06 10.35
C GLY A 100 -12.95 -2.03 9.63
N ILE A 101 -13.42 -1.68 8.42
CA ILE A 101 -14.28 -2.54 7.61
C ILE A 101 -13.41 -3.48 6.79
N ALA A 102 -13.59 -4.78 7.01
CA ALA A 102 -12.82 -5.86 6.38
C ALA A 102 -13.77 -6.86 5.73
N ASP A 103 -14.44 -6.43 4.64
CA ASP A 103 -15.50 -7.16 3.95
C ASP A 103 -15.06 -7.77 2.60
N ASP A 104 -13.80 -7.56 2.22
CA ASP A 104 -13.18 -8.15 1.04
C ASP A 104 -11.75 -8.64 1.32
N MET A 105 -11.16 -9.38 0.39
CA MET A 105 -9.82 -9.98 0.54
C MET A 105 -8.74 -8.91 0.80
N LEU A 106 -8.81 -7.76 0.12
CA LEU A 106 -7.86 -6.69 0.25
C LEU A 106 -7.92 -6.06 1.64
N THR A 107 -9.10 -5.62 2.08
CA THR A 107 -9.26 -4.96 3.37
C THR A 107 -9.02 -5.90 4.55
N THR A 108 -9.44 -7.17 4.44
CA THR A 108 -9.15 -8.20 5.44
C THR A 108 -7.65 -8.42 5.62
N THR A 109 -6.90 -8.54 4.50
CA THR A 109 -5.46 -8.73 4.57
C THR A 109 -4.75 -7.51 5.14
N ILE A 110 -5.10 -6.29 4.72
CA ILE A 110 -4.51 -5.05 5.24
C ILE A 110 -4.74 -4.93 6.76
N MET A 111 -5.92 -5.27 7.26
CA MET A 111 -6.24 -5.24 8.69
C MET A 111 -5.44 -6.28 9.48
N ALA A 112 -5.15 -7.44 8.88
CA ALA A 112 -4.35 -8.49 9.50
C ALA A 112 -2.84 -8.23 9.46
N CYS A 113 -2.34 -7.38 8.56
CA CYS A 113 -0.91 -7.09 8.43
C CYS A 113 -0.38 -6.24 9.59
N PRO A 114 0.65 -6.69 10.34
CA PRO A 114 1.32 -5.88 11.36
C PRO A 114 2.31 -4.89 10.77
N CYS A 115 2.76 -5.12 9.54
CA CYS A 115 3.78 -4.30 8.86
C CYS A 115 3.28 -2.90 8.51
N LYS A 116 4.21 -2.05 8.07
CA LYS A 116 3.93 -0.69 7.60
C LYS A 116 3.02 -0.68 6.38
N LYS A 117 2.17 0.31 6.31
CA LYS A 117 1.21 0.49 5.23
C LYS A 117 1.37 1.87 4.61
N ILE A 118 1.56 1.90 3.31
CA ILE A 118 1.66 3.10 2.49
C ILE A 118 0.40 3.20 1.64
N VAL A 119 -0.24 4.36 1.62
CA VAL A 119 -1.49 4.57 0.88
C VAL A 119 -1.30 5.70 -0.11
N SER A 120 -1.60 5.43 -1.38
CA SER A 120 -1.59 6.42 -2.46
C SER A 120 -3.00 6.69 -2.96
N PRO A 121 -3.67 7.75 -2.47
CA PRO A 121 -5.00 8.12 -2.93
C PRO A 121 -5.03 8.39 -4.44
N ALA A 122 -6.11 7.92 -5.10
CA ALA A 122 -6.35 8.19 -6.51
C ALA A 122 -7.85 8.24 -6.78
N MET A 123 -8.36 9.44 -7.00
CA MET A 123 -9.78 9.70 -7.20
C MET A 123 -10.02 11.06 -7.87
N ASN A 124 -11.27 11.36 -8.19
CA ASN A 124 -11.67 12.70 -8.67
C ASN A 124 -11.31 13.79 -7.64
N HIS A 125 -10.97 15.00 -8.13
CA HIS A 125 -10.60 16.14 -7.31
C HIS A 125 -11.62 16.46 -6.20
N ASN A 126 -12.90 16.54 -6.54
CA ASN A 126 -13.95 16.83 -5.56
C ASN A 126 -14.10 15.72 -4.51
N MET A 127 -13.89 14.45 -4.90
CA MET A 127 -13.85 13.34 -3.95
C MET A 127 -12.66 13.45 -3.00
N TYR A 128 -11.49 13.80 -3.53
CA TYR A 128 -10.28 13.96 -2.70
C TYR A 128 -10.44 15.08 -1.68
N HIS A 129 -11.02 16.22 -2.07
CA HIS A 129 -11.26 17.36 -1.18
C HIS A 129 -12.57 17.25 -0.34
N ASN A 130 -13.30 16.14 -0.49
CA ASN A 130 -14.48 15.92 0.36
C ASN A 130 -14.04 15.81 1.83
N PRO A 131 -14.65 16.57 2.76
CA PRO A 131 -14.27 16.57 4.18
C PRO A 131 -14.22 15.17 4.80
N ILE A 132 -15.19 14.31 4.48
CA ILE A 132 -15.22 12.92 5.00
C ILE A 132 -14.01 12.12 4.52
N VAL A 133 -13.57 12.31 3.26
CA VAL A 133 -12.38 11.62 2.73
C VAL A 133 -11.12 12.16 3.37
N GLN A 134 -11.02 13.49 3.57
CA GLN A 134 -9.87 14.09 4.26
C GLN A 134 -9.80 13.63 5.72
N ASP A 135 -10.92 13.58 6.44
CA ASP A 135 -10.96 13.05 7.81
C ASP A 135 -10.51 11.60 7.88
N ASN A 136 -10.92 10.75 6.91
CA ASN A 136 -10.46 9.37 6.83
C ASN A 136 -8.95 9.27 6.54
N ILE A 137 -8.40 10.15 5.70
CA ILE A 137 -6.96 10.22 5.41
C ILE A 137 -6.20 10.64 6.67
N GLU A 138 -6.63 11.66 7.38
CA GLU A 138 -6.01 12.09 8.64
C GLU A 138 -6.09 11.01 9.72
N LYS A 139 -7.22 10.30 9.80
CA LYS A 139 -7.39 9.16 10.67
C LYS A 139 -6.38 8.04 10.36
N LEU A 140 -6.15 7.72 9.09
CA LEU A 140 -5.12 6.76 8.69
C LEU A 140 -3.72 7.22 9.11
N LYS A 141 -3.38 8.50 8.90
CA LYS A 141 -2.10 9.07 9.36
C LYS A 141 -1.93 8.93 10.88
N HIS A 142 -2.98 9.22 11.65
CA HIS A 142 -2.97 9.06 13.11
C HIS A 142 -2.66 7.62 13.53
N PHE A 143 -3.14 6.62 12.79
CA PHE A 143 -2.86 5.21 13.02
C PHE A 143 -1.57 4.70 12.36
N GLY A 144 -0.69 5.61 11.92
CA GLY A 144 0.65 5.27 11.45
C GLY A 144 0.75 4.81 9.98
N TYR A 145 -0.30 5.02 9.18
CA TYR A 145 -0.22 4.83 7.74
C TYR A 145 0.55 5.98 7.09
N GLU A 146 1.46 5.69 6.19
CA GLU A 146 2.09 6.70 5.36
C GLU A 146 1.19 7.04 4.17
N ILE A 147 0.88 8.32 3.99
CA ILE A 147 0.04 8.79 2.90
C ILE A 147 0.90 9.50 1.86
N ILE A 148 0.95 8.96 0.66
CA ILE A 148 1.60 9.64 -0.47
C ILE A 148 0.63 10.68 -1.02
N THR A 149 1.03 11.95 -0.99
CA THR A 149 0.21 13.04 -1.52
C THR A 149 -0.05 12.83 -3.02
N PRO A 150 -1.31 12.90 -3.47
CA PRO A 150 -1.62 12.84 -4.89
C PRO A 150 -0.92 13.94 -5.69
N ALA A 151 -0.58 13.64 -6.93
CA ALA A 151 -0.04 14.63 -7.85
C ALA A 151 -1.15 15.54 -8.38
N THR A 152 -0.80 16.80 -8.62
CA THR A 152 -1.65 17.75 -9.35
C THR A 152 -1.43 17.57 -10.86
N GLY A 153 -2.49 17.55 -11.64
CA GLY A 153 -2.39 17.43 -13.09
C GLY A 153 -3.72 17.13 -13.77
N MET A 154 -3.66 16.80 -15.04
CA MET A 154 -4.85 16.42 -15.80
C MET A 154 -5.39 15.09 -15.28
N LEU A 155 -6.65 15.07 -14.90
CA LEU A 155 -7.39 13.90 -14.46
C LEU A 155 -8.03 13.18 -15.65
N ALA A 156 -8.52 11.95 -15.43
CA ALA A 156 -9.13 11.14 -16.49
C ALA A 156 -10.37 11.76 -17.14
N ASN A 157 -11.04 12.67 -16.44
CA ASN A 157 -12.20 13.42 -16.94
C ASN A 157 -11.82 14.72 -17.69
N GLY A 158 -10.51 15.00 -17.85
CA GLY A 158 -10.02 16.21 -18.52
C GLY A 158 -9.83 17.43 -17.63
N ASP A 159 -10.27 17.39 -16.38
CA ASP A 159 -10.07 18.49 -15.41
C ASP A 159 -8.61 18.51 -14.93
N ILE A 160 -8.15 19.69 -14.52
CA ILE A 160 -6.86 19.86 -13.83
C ILE A 160 -7.15 19.97 -12.34
N GLY A 161 -6.52 19.11 -11.56
CA GLY A 161 -6.70 19.12 -10.10
C GLY A 161 -5.86 18.08 -9.38
N ASP A 162 -6.00 18.05 -8.07
CA ASP A 162 -5.40 17.04 -7.20
C ASP A 162 -6.24 15.75 -7.23
N GLY A 163 -5.60 14.62 -6.95
CA GLY A 163 -6.27 13.32 -6.91
C GLY A 163 -5.69 12.32 -7.90
N ARG A 164 -4.74 12.76 -8.73
CA ARG A 164 -3.97 11.88 -9.62
C ARG A 164 -2.96 11.06 -8.83
N MET A 165 -2.91 9.73 -9.07
CA MET A 165 -1.86 8.90 -8.50
C MET A 165 -0.49 9.39 -8.99
N PRO A 166 0.51 9.54 -8.11
CA PRO A 166 1.87 9.93 -8.49
C PRO A 166 2.50 8.99 -9.52
N GLU A 167 3.64 9.37 -10.04
CA GLU A 167 4.38 8.52 -10.97
C GLU A 167 4.92 7.27 -10.27
N GLU A 168 5.14 6.21 -11.03
CA GLU A 168 5.52 4.89 -10.53
C GLU A 168 6.83 4.91 -9.73
N SER A 169 7.77 5.80 -10.11
CA SER A 169 9.03 6.00 -9.37
C SER A 169 8.82 6.48 -7.94
N VAL A 170 7.85 7.38 -7.72
CA VAL A 170 7.54 7.90 -6.38
C VAL A 170 6.97 6.79 -5.48
N LEU A 171 6.08 5.95 -6.03
CA LEU A 171 5.52 4.82 -5.31
C LEU A 171 6.60 3.78 -4.97
N PHE A 172 7.46 3.48 -5.92
CA PHE A 172 8.58 2.58 -5.75
C PHE A 172 9.56 3.09 -4.68
N GLU A 173 9.96 4.37 -4.75
CA GLU A 173 10.87 4.99 -3.78
C GLU A 173 10.28 4.98 -2.36
N ALA A 174 8.99 5.22 -2.19
CA ALA A 174 8.31 5.13 -0.90
C ALA A 174 8.43 3.72 -0.29
N VAL A 175 8.19 2.67 -1.09
CA VAL A 175 8.35 1.28 -0.66
C VAL A 175 9.81 0.98 -0.29
N VAL A 176 10.76 1.39 -1.14
CA VAL A 176 12.19 1.18 -0.90
C VAL A 176 12.64 1.85 0.39
N LYS A 177 12.26 3.11 0.58
CA LYS A 177 12.57 3.89 1.78
C LYS A 177 12.07 3.19 3.04
N GLU A 178 10.82 2.72 3.04
CA GLU A 178 10.25 2.07 4.22
C GLU A 178 10.98 0.77 4.57
N ILE A 179 11.28 -0.08 3.57
CA ILE A 179 12.01 -1.32 3.80
C ILE A 179 13.47 -1.07 4.23
N ALA A 180 14.11 -0.01 3.71
CA ALA A 180 15.50 0.32 4.05
C ALA A 180 15.65 0.97 5.43
N CYS A 181 14.70 1.81 5.86
CA CYS A 181 14.77 2.56 7.10
C CYS A 181 14.53 1.73 8.36
N GLU A 182 13.89 0.57 8.29
CA GLU A 182 13.61 -0.26 9.49
C GLU A 182 14.86 -0.76 10.22
N LYS A 183 16.04 -0.74 9.60
CA LYS A 183 17.27 -1.27 10.21
C LYS A 183 18.21 -0.23 10.80
N ASP A 184 18.22 1.03 10.35
CA ASP A 184 19.24 2.00 10.75
C ASP A 184 18.79 2.94 11.87
N LEU A 185 17.53 3.27 12.01
CA LEU A 185 17.06 4.23 13.02
C LEU A 185 16.84 3.61 14.40
N ALA A 186 16.56 2.34 14.51
CA ALA A 186 16.48 1.65 15.81
C ALA A 186 17.85 1.57 16.50
N CYS A 187 18.96 1.53 15.74
CA CYS A 187 20.32 1.60 16.27
C CYS A 187 20.76 2.98 16.70
N LEU A 188 20.24 4.06 16.11
CA LEU A 188 20.67 5.43 16.41
C LEU A 188 20.01 6.03 17.65
N LEU A 189 18.85 5.51 18.06
CA LEU A 189 18.13 5.99 19.25
C LEU A 189 18.74 5.50 20.59
N TYR A 190 19.63 4.50 20.58
CA TYR A 190 20.25 3.95 21.79
C TYR A 190 21.63 4.48 22.12
N THR A 191 22.21 5.39 21.33
CA THR A 191 23.59 5.90 21.51
C THR A 191 23.69 7.37 21.88
N SER A 192 22.60 8.05 22.24
CA SER A 192 22.67 9.40 22.82
C SER A 192 22.82 9.28 24.33
N PRO A 193 24.00 9.62 24.94
CA PRO A 193 24.13 9.65 26.38
C PRO A 193 23.22 10.76 26.94
N SER A 194 22.47 10.40 27.98
CA SER A 194 21.63 11.35 28.71
C SER A 194 22.46 12.49 29.27
N PRO A 195 22.05 13.77 29.16
CA PRO A 195 22.77 14.93 29.73
C PRO A 195 22.79 14.98 31.28
N ARG A 196 22.36 13.92 31.97
CA ARG A 196 22.21 13.91 33.45
C ARG A 196 23.31 13.23 34.22
N ASP A 197 24.33 12.65 33.57
CA ASP A 197 25.41 11.94 34.28
C ASP A 197 26.67 12.78 34.50
N GLY A 198 26.54 14.11 34.62
CA GLY A 198 27.64 15.01 34.79
C GLY A 198 27.41 16.11 35.87
N ALA A 199 26.89 15.74 37.06
CA ALA A 199 26.91 16.70 38.18
C ALA A 199 26.89 15.96 39.53
N THR A 200 28.02 15.46 39.97
CA THR A 200 28.34 15.28 41.42
C THR A 200 29.83 15.46 41.62
N SER A 201 30.17 16.60 42.13
CA SER A 201 31.16 16.88 43.22
C SER A 201 31.28 18.36 43.43
#